data_99f1f2360e4b74be73ebeb06d799f1b2
#
_entry.id   99f1f2360e4b74be73ebeb06d799f1b2
#
_cell.length_a   1.000
_cell.length_b   1.000
_cell.length_c   1.000
_cell.angle_alpha   90.00
_cell.angle_beta   90.00
_cell.angle_gamma   90.00
#
_symmetry.space_group_name_H-M   'P 1'
#
loop_
_entity.id
_entity.type
_entity.pdbx_description
1 polymer ?
#
loop_
_entity_poly.entity_id
_entity_poly.type
_entity_poly.pdbx_seq_one_letter_code
_entity_poly.pdbx_strand_id
1 'polypeptide(L)' 'VIEAIYIPIENKELIEWAKTFWPDSIGLVNYKGYDFVYCWWD' A
#
# COMPACT_ATOMS: atom_id res chain seq x y z
N VAL A 1 -8.05 7.64 13.64
CA VAL A 1 -7.93 6.20 13.38
C VAL A 1 -6.71 5.96 12.51
N ILE A 2 -5.84 5.05 12.95
CA ILE A 2 -4.64 4.70 12.19
C ILE A 2 -4.90 3.38 11.46
N GLU A 3 -4.61 3.39 10.18
CA GLU A 3 -4.85 2.22 9.35
C GLU A 3 -3.71 2.04 8.36
N ALA A 4 -3.34 0.80 8.09
CA ALA A 4 -2.30 0.50 7.13
C ALA A 4 -2.66 -0.75 6.35
N ILE A 5 -2.35 -0.75 5.06
CA ILE A 5 -2.53 -1.94 4.23
C ILE A 5 -1.28 -2.17 3.39
N TYR A 6 -1.06 -3.44 3.06
CA TYR A 6 0.05 -3.88 2.23
C TYR A 6 -0.52 -4.58 1.01
N ILE A 7 -0.16 -4.10 -0.18
CA ILE A 7 -0.72 -4.60 -1.43
C ILE A 7 0.41 -5.16 -2.28
N PRO A 8 0.29 -6.41 -2.76
CA PRO A 8 1.32 -6.95 -3.66
C PRO A 8 1.54 -6.02 -4.85
N ILE A 9 2.81 -5.80 -5.21
CA ILE A 9 3.15 -4.80 -6.21
C ILE A 9 2.56 -5.11 -7.59
N GLU A 10 2.28 -6.37 -7.88
CA GLU A 10 1.69 -6.74 -9.16
C GLU A 10 0.19 -6.47 -9.23
N ASN A 11 -0.47 -6.20 -8.09
CA ASN A 11 -1.90 -5.91 -8.08
C ASN A 11 -2.14 -4.41 -8.27
N LYS A 12 -1.98 -3.96 -9.50
CA LYS A 12 -2.04 -2.53 -9.81
C LYS A 12 -3.43 -1.93 -9.62
N GLU A 13 -4.47 -2.73 -9.87
CA GLU A 13 -5.83 -2.26 -9.67
C GLU A 13 -6.09 -1.88 -8.22
N LEU A 14 -5.66 -2.74 -7.31
CA LEU A 14 -5.87 -2.50 -5.89
C LEU A 14 -5.05 -1.31 -5.40
N ILE A 15 -3.83 -1.17 -5.94
CA ILE A 15 -2.99 -0.03 -5.60
C ILE A 15 -3.67 1.28 -6.01
N GLU A 16 -4.21 1.34 -7.22
CA GLU A 16 -4.90 2.55 -7.68
C GLU A 16 -6.14 2.82 -6.84
N TRP A 17 -6.87 1.76 -6.49
CA TRP A 17 -8.03 1.90 -5.63
C TRP A 17 -7.65 2.51 -4.28
N ALA A 18 -6.57 2.02 -3.67
CA ALA A 18 -6.12 2.51 -2.37
C ALA A 18 -5.69 3.98 -2.44
N LYS A 19 -5.08 4.38 -3.54
CA LYS A 19 -4.65 5.76 -3.73
C LYS A 19 -5.82 6.74 -3.73
N THR A 20 -7.01 6.29 -4.12
CA THR A 20 -8.18 7.17 -4.15
C THR A 20 -8.63 7.60 -2.76
N PHE A 21 -8.12 6.96 -1.73
CA PHE A 21 -8.46 7.31 -0.34
C PHE A 21 -7.41 8.23 0.30
N TRP A 22 -6.49 8.76 -0.50
CA TRP A 22 -5.49 9.75 -0.10
C TRP A 22 -4.70 9.31 1.14
N PRO A 23 -3.87 8.26 1.04
CA PRO A 23 -3.05 7.85 2.18
C PRO A 23 -2.08 8.95 2.59
N ASP A 24 -1.82 9.03 3.88
CA ASP A 24 -0.84 9.99 4.40
C ASP A 24 0.58 9.60 4.02
N SER A 25 0.83 8.31 3.86
CA SER A 25 2.12 7.80 3.42
C SER A 25 1.95 6.64 2.47
N ILE A 26 2.83 6.57 1.48
CA ILE A 26 2.90 5.46 0.54
C ILE A 26 4.37 5.10 0.37
N GLY A 27 4.66 3.82 0.33
CA GLY A 27 6.04 3.37 0.14
C GLY A 27 6.10 1.95 -0.37
N LEU A 28 7.33 1.48 -0.56
CA LEU A 28 7.59 0.11 -0.99
C LEU A 28 8.27 -0.63 0.14
N VAL A 29 7.84 -1.85 0.38
CA VAL A 29 8.50 -2.72 1.35
C VAL A 29 8.71 -4.09 0.74
N ASN A 30 9.78 -4.76 1.16
CA ASN A 30 10.05 -6.14 0.76
C ASN A 30 9.94 -7.01 2.00
N TYR A 31 9.21 -8.11 1.87
CA TYR A 31 9.05 -9.05 2.96
C TYR A 31 9.18 -10.45 2.41
N LYS A 32 10.19 -11.16 2.89
CA LYS A 32 10.47 -12.55 2.50
C LYS A 32 10.56 -12.71 0.98
N GLY A 33 11.18 -11.75 0.30
CA GLY A 33 11.40 -11.79 -1.13
C GLY A 33 10.24 -11.28 -1.97
N TYR A 34 9.16 -10.83 -1.35
CA TYR A 34 8.00 -10.28 -2.05
C TYR A 34 7.91 -8.79 -1.82
N ASP A 35 7.59 -8.06 -2.88
CA ASP A 35 7.46 -6.61 -2.82
C ASP A 35 6.00 -6.21 -2.64
N PHE A 36 5.78 -5.25 -1.76
CA PHE A 36 4.44 -4.73 -1.46
C PHE A 36 4.45 -3.22 -1.51
N VAL A 37 3.33 -2.65 -1.91
CA VAL A 37 3.07 -1.24 -1.73
C VAL A 37 2.41 -1.07 -0.37
N TYR A 38 2.95 -0.18 0.41
CA TYR A 38 2.48 0.12 1.76
C TYR A 38 1.72 1.44 1.72
N CYS A 39 0.47 1.43 2.18
CA CYS A 39 -0.34 2.63 2.31
C CYS A 39 -0.75 2.79 3.76
N TRP A 40 -0.62 4.01 4.27
CA TRP A 40 -0.87 4.28 5.67
C TRP A 40 -1.74 5.53 5.81
N TRP A 41 -2.76 5.43 6.66
CA TRP A 41 -3.67 6.53 6.96
C TRP A 41 -3.62 6.80 8.46
N ASP A 42 -3.59 8.08 8.83
CA ASP A 42 -3.62 8.49 10.22
C ASP A 42 -4.97 9.10 10.57
#